data_b308c01ea79e0f7b7c0b95682ffbf875
#
_entry.id   b308c01ea79e0f7b7c0b95682ffbf875
#
_cell.length_a   1.000
_cell.length_b   1.000
_cell.length_c   1.000
_cell.angle_alpha   90.00
_cell.angle_beta   90.00
_cell.angle_gamma   90.00
#
_symmetry.space_group_name_H-M   'P 1'
#
loop_
_entity.id
_entity.type
_entity.pdbx_description
1 polymer ?
#
loop_
_entity_poly.entity_id
_entity_poly.type
_entity_poly.pdbx_seq_one_letter_code
_entity_poly.pdbx_strand_id
1 'polypeptide(L)'
;MNLKKSILIVGGLLAVSVFSFAQGNDPTTWTYEPKKINASEFEVIFHVVLKEGYHVFSQKPGDDFLIPPSFAFKKNSTYKLIGKVIEKGKMKTEKMDGVDNPIHFYEGIVDFIQKVKITKPITLTGEHEYQVCNDKMCFPPKKKSFSFDLK
;
A
#
# COMPACT_ATOMS: atom_id res chain seq x y z
N MET A 1 -51.09 57.14 10.64
CA MET A 1 -51.50 55.86 10.00
C MET A 1 -50.22 55.17 9.63
N ASN A 2 -49.73 54.26 10.50
CA ASN A 2 -48.43 53.66 10.45
C ASN A 2 -48.49 52.32 9.69
N LEU A 3 -47.89 52.28 8.51
CA LEU A 3 -47.80 51.09 7.69
C LEU A 3 -46.58 50.27 8.13
N LYS A 4 -46.78 49.22 8.94
CA LYS A 4 -45.72 48.27 9.33
C LYS A 4 -45.41 47.37 8.13
N LYS A 5 -44.22 47.52 7.54
CA LYS A 5 -43.66 46.59 6.55
C LYS A 5 -43.12 45.37 7.30
N SER A 6 -43.80 44.25 7.16
CA SER A 6 -43.29 42.93 7.58
C SER A 6 -42.32 42.41 6.50
N ILE A 7 -41.05 42.26 6.88
CA ILE A 7 -40.02 41.63 6.06
C ILE A 7 -40.05 40.12 6.38
N LEU A 8 -40.51 39.32 5.44
CA LEU A 8 -40.41 37.86 5.46
C LEU A 8 -38.99 37.47 5.05
N ILE A 9 -38.19 37.02 6.01
CA ILE A 9 -36.88 36.41 5.75
C ILE A 9 -37.13 34.94 5.46
N VAL A 10 -37.07 34.57 4.17
CA VAL A 10 -37.06 33.18 3.73
C VAL A 10 -35.64 32.64 3.91
N GLY A 11 -35.41 31.97 5.04
CA GLY A 11 -34.17 31.26 5.29
C GLY A 11 -34.08 30.00 4.41
N GLY A 12 -33.34 30.08 3.31
CA GLY A 12 -33.02 28.93 2.49
C GLY A 12 -32.01 28.00 3.24
N LEU A 13 -32.47 26.85 3.68
CA LEU A 13 -31.62 25.78 4.21
C LEU A 13 -30.85 25.15 3.05
N LEU A 14 -29.59 25.53 2.85
CA LEU A 14 -28.68 24.82 1.96
C LEU A 14 -28.34 23.47 2.61
N ALA A 15 -28.96 22.38 2.15
CA ALA A 15 -28.56 21.03 2.47
C ALA A 15 -27.23 20.71 1.78
N VAL A 16 -26.12 20.80 2.51
CA VAL A 16 -24.81 20.33 2.05
C VAL A 16 -24.82 18.80 2.10
N SER A 17 -25.03 18.18 0.95
CA SER A 17 -24.89 16.73 0.79
C SER A 17 -23.40 16.36 0.92
N VAL A 18 -22.98 15.89 2.09
CA VAL A 18 -21.67 15.26 2.31
C VAL A 18 -21.70 13.91 1.59
N PHE A 19 -21.12 13.86 0.38
CA PHE A 19 -20.79 12.58 -0.26
C PHE A 19 -19.69 11.91 0.58
N SER A 20 -20.09 11.03 1.50
CA SER A 20 -19.18 10.09 2.12
C SER A 20 -18.73 9.11 1.04
N PHE A 21 -17.53 9.32 0.49
CA PHE A 21 -16.85 8.27 -0.27
C PHE A 21 -16.61 7.13 0.71
N ALA A 22 -17.40 6.07 0.61
CA ALA A 22 -17.13 4.81 1.28
C ALA A 22 -15.76 4.33 0.74
N GLN A 23 -14.69 4.60 1.49
CA GLN A 23 -13.41 3.95 1.27
C GLN A 23 -13.65 2.48 1.54
N GLY A 24 -13.79 1.69 0.47
CA GLY A 24 -13.99 0.26 0.56
C GLY A 24 -12.95 -0.33 1.51
N ASN A 25 -13.40 -1.13 2.48
CA ASN A 25 -12.57 -1.72 3.51
C ASN A 25 -11.38 -2.43 2.84
N ASP A 26 -10.16 -1.87 3.03
CA ASP A 26 -8.94 -2.47 2.54
C ASP A 26 -8.75 -3.83 3.23
N PRO A 27 -8.74 -4.96 2.50
CA PRO A 27 -8.58 -6.26 3.12
C PRO A 27 -7.14 -6.53 3.57
N THR A 28 -6.23 -5.54 3.50
CA THR A 28 -4.85 -5.65 3.92
C THR A 28 -4.55 -4.75 5.11
N THR A 29 -3.69 -5.24 6.00
CA THR A 29 -3.05 -4.44 7.05
C THR A 29 -1.57 -4.42 6.79
N TRP A 30 -1.01 -3.22 6.58
CA TRP A 30 0.41 -3.00 6.37
C TRP A 30 1.04 -2.39 7.61
N THR A 31 2.17 -2.96 8.05
CA THR A 31 3.03 -2.40 9.10
C THR A 31 4.46 -2.31 8.61
N TYR A 32 5.22 -1.38 9.18
CA TYR A 32 6.56 -1.02 8.72
C TYR A 32 7.54 -1.13 9.88
N GLU A 33 8.58 -1.94 9.73
CA GLU A 33 9.56 -2.19 10.78
C GLU A 33 10.99 -2.04 10.24
N PRO A 34 11.85 -1.17 10.85
CA PRO A 34 13.28 -1.14 10.57
C PRO A 34 13.99 -2.14 11.47
N LYS A 35 14.70 -3.09 10.89
CA LYS A 35 15.56 -4.02 11.61
C LYS A 35 17.02 -3.64 11.40
N LYS A 36 17.71 -3.26 12.47
CA LYS A 36 19.14 -2.94 12.45
C LYS A 36 19.97 -4.21 12.29
N ILE A 37 20.85 -4.24 11.30
CA ILE A 37 21.81 -5.34 11.06
C ILE A 37 23.16 -5.00 11.69
N ASN A 38 23.64 -3.76 11.46
CA ASN A 38 24.88 -3.23 12.05
C ASN A 38 24.79 -1.71 12.15
N ALA A 39 25.90 -1.01 12.43
CA ALA A 39 25.92 0.44 12.63
C ALA A 39 25.40 1.25 11.42
N SER A 40 25.50 0.72 10.20
CA SER A 40 25.14 1.44 8.98
C SER A 40 24.14 0.69 8.07
N GLU A 41 23.79 -0.55 8.40
CA GLU A 41 22.93 -1.39 7.55
C GLU A 41 21.66 -1.80 8.28
N PHE A 42 20.53 -1.72 7.55
CA PHE A 42 19.20 -2.04 8.03
C PHE A 42 18.46 -2.91 7.01
N GLU A 43 17.54 -3.70 7.49
CA GLU A 43 16.43 -4.24 6.70
C GLU A 43 15.19 -3.40 7.01
N VAL A 44 14.58 -2.81 5.99
CA VAL A 44 13.26 -2.20 6.13
C VAL A 44 12.20 -3.20 5.65
N ILE A 45 11.31 -3.55 6.56
CA ILE A 45 10.34 -4.64 6.40
C ILE A 45 8.96 -4.03 6.21
N PHE A 46 8.33 -4.37 5.11
CA PHE A 46 6.92 -4.10 4.83
C PHE A 46 6.15 -5.38 5.11
N HIS A 47 5.56 -5.46 6.27
CA HIS A 47 4.76 -6.59 6.70
C HIS A 47 3.32 -6.41 6.29
N VAL A 48 2.74 -7.35 5.56
CA VAL A 48 1.33 -7.32 5.16
C VAL A 48 0.60 -8.55 5.67
N VAL A 49 -0.55 -8.29 6.28
CA VAL A 49 -1.54 -9.31 6.65
C VAL A 49 -2.76 -9.13 5.76
N LEU A 50 -3.16 -10.20 5.10
CA LEU A 50 -4.34 -10.24 4.23
C LEU A 50 -5.49 -10.95 4.95
N LYS A 51 -6.71 -10.44 4.78
CA LYS A 51 -7.92 -11.15 5.19
C LYS A 51 -8.08 -12.43 4.38
N GLU A 52 -8.71 -13.42 4.97
CA GLU A 52 -9.05 -14.70 4.29
C GLU A 52 -9.78 -14.47 2.96
N GLY A 53 -9.42 -15.22 1.94
CA GLY A 53 -9.96 -15.11 0.59
C GLY A 53 -9.38 -13.95 -0.24
N TYR A 54 -8.34 -13.26 0.26
CA TYR A 54 -7.63 -12.22 -0.47
C TYR A 54 -6.16 -12.55 -0.65
N HIS A 55 -5.59 -12.08 -1.77
CA HIS A 55 -4.19 -12.27 -2.09
C HIS A 55 -3.55 -11.01 -2.71
N VAL A 56 -2.23 -10.94 -2.63
CA VAL A 56 -1.38 -10.00 -3.38
C VAL A 56 -0.42 -10.80 -4.23
N PHE A 57 -0.07 -10.27 -5.40
CA PHE A 57 0.86 -10.97 -6.28
C PHE A 57 2.30 -10.90 -5.75
N SER A 58 3.12 -11.88 -6.16
CA SER A 58 4.57 -11.78 -6.04
C SER A 58 5.09 -10.63 -6.91
N GLN A 59 6.29 -10.11 -6.64
CA GLN A 59 6.97 -9.16 -7.53
C GLN A 59 7.30 -9.75 -8.92
N LYS A 60 7.16 -11.07 -9.06
CA LYS A 60 7.21 -11.80 -10.32
C LYS A 60 5.95 -12.64 -10.46
N PRO A 61 4.83 -12.02 -10.81
CA PRO A 61 3.52 -12.66 -10.77
C PRO A 61 3.32 -13.78 -11.80
N GLY A 62 4.13 -13.81 -12.85
CA GLY A 62 4.04 -14.80 -13.93
C GLY A 62 3.43 -14.26 -15.21
N ASP A 63 2.70 -13.15 -15.15
CA ASP A 63 2.12 -12.49 -16.32
C ASP A 63 2.17 -10.96 -16.20
N ASP A 64 2.30 -10.27 -17.35
CA ASP A 64 2.54 -8.83 -17.43
C ASP A 64 1.29 -7.98 -17.18
N PHE A 65 0.08 -8.53 -17.26
CA PHE A 65 -1.15 -7.79 -16.96
C PHE A 65 -1.45 -7.73 -15.45
N LEU A 66 -0.77 -8.53 -14.63
CA LEU A 66 -0.91 -8.52 -13.17
C LEU A 66 -0.07 -7.39 -12.58
N ILE A 67 -0.62 -6.71 -11.57
CA ILE A 67 0.05 -5.58 -10.93
C ILE A 67 0.75 -6.06 -9.65
N PRO A 68 2.09 -6.27 -9.69
CA PRO A 68 2.86 -6.68 -8.52
C PRO A 68 3.04 -5.54 -7.53
N PRO A 69 3.31 -5.84 -6.25
CA PRO A 69 3.73 -4.84 -5.28
C PRO A 69 5.03 -4.15 -5.73
N SER A 70 5.07 -2.83 -5.65
CA SER A 70 6.22 -2.01 -5.98
C SER A 70 6.53 -1.01 -4.87
N PHE A 71 7.82 -0.65 -4.74
CA PHE A 71 8.33 0.17 -3.64
C PHE A 71 9.20 1.29 -4.20
N ALA A 72 8.75 2.53 -4.06
CA ALA A 72 9.45 3.73 -4.51
C ALA A 72 10.01 4.48 -3.30
N PHE A 73 11.33 4.49 -3.16
CA PHE A 73 12.03 5.21 -2.10
C PHE A 73 12.38 6.62 -2.55
N LYS A 74 12.11 7.62 -1.70
CA LYS A 74 12.45 9.01 -1.99
C LYS A 74 13.97 9.17 -2.07
N LYS A 75 14.49 9.59 -3.23
CA LYS A 75 15.94 9.74 -3.47
C LYS A 75 16.59 10.66 -2.44
N ASN A 76 17.73 10.20 -1.90
CA ASN A 76 18.55 10.96 -0.95
C ASN A 76 19.99 10.41 -1.04
N SER A 77 20.99 11.29 -0.96
CA SER A 77 22.42 10.94 -1.00
C SER A 77 22.94 10.24 0.25
N THR A 78 22.15 10.24 1.34
CA THR A 78 22.57 9.69 2.65
C THR A 78 22.30 8.21 2.79
N TYR A 79 21.68 7.56 1.81
CA TYR A 79 21.48 6.12 1.80
C TYR A 79 21.66 5.50 0.42
N LYS A 80 21.85 4.18 0.41
CA LYS A 80 21.82 3.33 -0.79
C LYS A 80 20.99 2.08 -0.53
N LEU A 81 20.18 1.70 -1.50
CA LEU A 81 19.51 0.40 -1.49
C LEU A 81 20.52 -0.68 -1.87
N ILE A 82 20.50 -1.80 -1.16
CA ILE A 82 21.38 -2.96 -1.41
C ILE A 82 20.51 -4.08 -1.98
N GLY A 83 20.79 -4.45 -3.23
CA GLY A 83 20.03 -5.48 -3.92
C GLY A 83 18.60 -5.05 -4.26
N LYS A 84 17.74 -6.04 -4.49
CA LYS A 84 16.31 -5.86 -4.75
C LYS A 84 15.51 -6.19 -3.49
N VAL A 85 14.26 -5.74 -3.46
CA VAL A 85 13.30 -6.20 -2.44
C VAL A 85 13.16 -7.71 -2.54
N ILE A 86 13.25 -8.40 -1.42
CA ILE A 86 13.03 -9.85 -1.31
C ILE A 86 11.68 -10.11 -0.63
N GLU A 87 11.09 -11.25 -0.96
CA GLU A 87 9.81 -11.69 -0.42
C GLU A 87 10.03 -12.83 0.58
N LYS A 88 9.36 -12.77 1.72
CA LYS A 88 9.37 -13.81 2.74
C LYS A 88 7.95 -14.15 3.15
N GLY A 89 7.48 -15.31 2.74
CA GLY A 89 6.13 -15.80 2.97
C GLY A 89 5.93 -17.15 2.31
N LYS A 90 4.75 -17.71 2.47
CA LYS A 90 4.36 -18.96 1.78
C LYS A 90 3.76 -18.61 0.41
N MET A 91 4.61 -18.55 -0.61
CA MET A 91 4.18 -18.31 -1.98
C MET A 91 3.31 -19.46 -2.48
N LYS A 92 2.18 -19.12 -3.10
CA LYS A 92 1.34 -20.03 -3.85
C LYS A 92 1.60 -19.88 -5.35
N THR A 93 1.42 -20.96 -6.07
CA THR A 93 1.57 -21.01 -7.52
C THR A 93 0.37 -21.74 -8.08
N GLU A 94 -0.38 -21.07 -8.93
CA GLU A 94 -1.58 -21.64 -9.56
C GLU A 94 -1.59 -21.36 -11.06
N LYS A 95 -2.17 -22.29 -11.84
CA LYS A 95 -2.41 -22.09 -13.26
C LYS A 95 -3.80 -21.50 -13.43
N MET A 96 -3.89 -20.36 -14.09
CA MET A 96 -5.15 -19.69 -14.42
C MET A 96 -5.54 -19.97 -15.87
N ASP A 97 -6.84 -20.17 -16.11
CA ASP A 97 -7.37 -20.33 -17.48
C ASP A 97 -7.14 -19.05 -18.27
N GLY A 98 -6.60 -19.18 -19.48
CA GLY A 98 -6.30 -18.05 -20.35
C GLY A 98 -4.97 -17.34 -20.06
N VAL A 99 -4.16 -17.86 -19.14
CA VAL A 99 -2.82 -17.36 -18.81
C VAL A 99 -1.78 -18.42 -19.16
N ASP A 100 -0.76 -18.03 -19.92
CA ASP A 100 0.25 -18.98 -20.41
C ASP A 100 1.15 -19.51 -19.28
N ASN A 101 1.48 -18.65 -18.32
CA ASN A 101 2.39 -18.97 -17.22
C ASN A 101 1.64 -19.16 -15.89
N PRO A 102 2.19 -19.99 -14.98
CA PRO A 102 1.68 -20.07 -13.62
C PRO A 102 1.76 -18.71 -12.90
N ILE A 103 0.74 -18.38 -12.15
CA ILE A 103 0.65 -17.15 -11.37
C ILE A 103 1.19 -17.37 -9.97
N HIS A 104 1.99 -16.42 -9.48
CA HIS A 104 2.61 -16.46 -8.16
C HIS A 104 2.01 -15.37 -7.27
N PHE A 105 1.52 -15.75 -6.08
CA PHE A 105 0.86 -14.84 -5.15
C PHE A 105 1.01 -15.28 -3.68
N TYR A 106 0.61 -14.41 -2.77
CA TYR A 106 0.62 -14.63 -1.33
C TYR A 106 -0.76 -14.41 -0.74
N GLU A 107 -1.14 -15.30 0.17
CA GLU A 107 -2.29 -15.17 1.06
C GLU A 107 -1.81 -15.12 2.52
N GLY A 108 -2.67 -14.63 3.41
CA GLY A 108 -2.37 -14.55 4.84
C GLY A 108 -1.28 -13.54 5.14
N ILE A 109 -0.01 -13.96 5.24
CA ILE A 109 1.09 -13.09 5.67
C ILE A 109 2.26 -13.18 4.68
N VAL A 110 2.81 -12.01 4.30
CA VAL A 110 4.05 -11.91 3.55
C VAL A 110 4.83 -10.65 3.96
N ASP A 111 6.15 -10.76 4.02
CA ASP A 111 7.06 -9.64 4.22
C ASP A 111 7.77 -9.31 2.91
N PHE A 112 7.82 -8.01 2.57
CA PHE A 112 8.69 -7.47 1.54
C PHE A 112 9.84 -6.73 2.24
N ILE A 113 11.08 -7.12 1.95
CA ILE A 113 12.25 -6.69 2.71
C ILE A 113 13.27 -6.04 1.78
N GLN A 114 13.64 -4.78 2.06
CA GLN A 114 14.73 -4.09 1.37
C GLN A 114 15.89 -3.84 2.31
N LYS A 115 17.09 -4.23 1.90
CA LYS A 115 18.32 -3.83 2.59
C LYS A 115 18.72 -2.41 2.22
N VAL A 116 19.11 -1.64 3.26
CA VAL A 116 19.48 -0.23 3.14
C VAL A 116 20.78 0.01 3.88
N LYS A 117 21.72 0.70 3.25
CA LYS A 117 22.94 1.20 3.89
C LYS A 117 22.84 2.72 4.03
N ILE A 118 23.03 3.23 5.24
CA ILE A 118 23.00 4.66 5.54
C ILE A 118 24.40 5.18 5.86
N THR A 119 24.64 6.46 5.61
CA THR A 119 25.89 7.16 5.99
C THR A 119 25.75 7.96 7.28
N LYS A 120 24.54 8.26 7.70
CA LYS A 120 24.16 8.94 8.94
C LYS A 120 22.71 8.59 9.29
N PRO A 121 22.26 8.79 10.55
CA PRO A 121 20.86 8.61 10.93
C PRO A 121 19.92 9.41 10.01
N ILE A 122 18.85 8.76 9.54
CA ILE A 122 17.86 9.36 8.61
C ILE A 122 16.47 8.80 8.87
N THR A 123 15.47 9.57 8.44
CA THR A 123 14.12 9.07 8.20
C THR A 123 13.98 8.73 6.71
N LEU A 124 13.92 7.44 6.40
CA LEU A 124 13.73 6.93 5.04
C LEU A 124 12.24 6.92 4.70
N THR A 125 11.85 7.63 3.66
CA THR A 125 10.45 7.75 3.23
C THR A 125 10.25 7.30 1.79
N GLY A 126 9.00 7.02 1.44
CA GLY A 126 8.61 6.66 0.10
C GLY A 126 7.14 6.26 0.02
N GLU A 127 6.79 5.61 -1.07
CA GLU A 127 5.46 5.05 -1.32
C GLU A 127 5.59 3.63 -1.83
N HIS A 128 4.64 2.78 -1.46
CA HIS A 128 4.47 1.50 -2.10
C HIS A 128 3.10 1.42 -2.76
N GLU A 129 3.03 0.70 -3.86
CA GLU A 129 1.80 0.41 -4.59
C GLU A 129 1.58 -1.09 -4.57
N TYR A 130 0.32 -1.52 -4.44
CA TYR A 130 -0.07 -2.91 -4.45
C TYR A 130 -1.49 -3.05 -4.97
N GLN A 131 -1.79 -4.21 -5.54
CA GLN A 131 -3.13 -4.61 -5.92
C GLN A 131 -3.54 -5.83 -5.10
N VAL A 132 -4.78 -5.82 -4.60
CA VAL A 132 -5.38 -6.93 -3.89
C VAL A 132 -6.45 -7.56 -4.77
N CYS A 133 -6.45 -8.88 -4.84
CA CYS A 133 -7.45 -9.64 -5.56
C CYS A 133 -8.15 -10.65 -4.63
N ASN A 134 -9.28 -11.14 -5.06
CA ASN A 134 -9.94 -12.34 -4.53
C ASN A 134 -10.32 -13.24 -5.70
N ASP A 135 -11.00 -14.34 -5.45
CA ASP A 135 -11.37 -15.33 -6.47
C ASP A 135 -12.32 -14.80 -7.57
N LYS A 136 -12.89 -13.59 -7.38
CA LYS A 136 -13.87 -13.01 -8.29
C LYS A 136 -13.32 -11.82 -9.06
N MET A 137 -12.42 -11.03 -8.45
CA MET A 137 -11.95 -9.78 -9.04
C MET A 137 -10.69 -9.24 -8.38
N CYS A 138 -9.96 -8.41 -9.11
CA CYS A 138 -8.92 -7.55 -8.58
C CYS A 138 -9.48 -6.14 -8.30
N PHE A 139 -9.15 -5.59 -7.15
CA PHE A 139 -9.49 -4.22 -6.79
C PHE A 139 -8.53 -3.23 -7.46
N PRO A 140 -8.92 -1.96 -7.62
CA PRO A 140 -8.00 -0.94 -8.11
C PRO A 140 -6.73 -0.88 -7.26
N PRO A 141 -5.54 -0.67 -7.88
CA PRO A 141 -4.30 -0.52 -7.15
C PRO A 141 -4.38 0.58 -6.10
N LYS A 142 -3.72 0.36 -4.97
CA LYS A 142 -3.64 1.32 -3.86
C LYS A 142 -2.20 1.73 -3.62
N LYS A 143 -2.02 3.01 -3.25
CA LYS A 143 -0.74 3.56 -2.80
C LYS A 143 -0.79 3.89 -1.33
N LYS A 144 0.30 3.60 -0.61
CA LYS A 144 0.50 3.99 0.78
C LYS A 144 1.90 4.58 0.95
N SER A 145 1.98 5.69 1.67
CA SER A 145 3.27 6.25 2.07
C SER A 145 3.84 5.47 3.25
N PHE A 146 5.16 5.38 3.31
CA PHE A 146 5.89 4.77 4.42
C PHE A 146 6.98 5.68 4.96
N SER A 147 7.37 5.42 6.21
CA SER A 147 8.45 6.11 6.90
C SER A 147 9.16 5.15 7.84
N PHE A 148 10.50 5.11 7.77
CA PHE A 148 11.36 4.32 8.65
C PHE A 148 12.40 5.23 9.30
N ASP A 149 12.49 5.22 10.62
CA ASP A 149 13.56 5.89 11.34
C ASP A 149 14.77 4.96 11.48
N LEU A 150 15.85 5.26 10.77
CA LEU A 150 17.09 4.48 10.74
C LEU A 150 18.17 5.20 11.57
N LYS A 151 18.51 4.61 12.74
CA LYS A 151 19.45 5.21 13.73
C LYS A 151 20.52 4.23 14.17
#